data_75dd431e74021c5f237be4927b1ed161
#
_entry.id   75dd431e74021c5f237be4927b1ed161
#
_cell.length_a   1.000
_cell.length_b   1.000
_cell.length_c   1.000
_cell.angle_alpha   90.00
_cell.angle_beta   90.00
_cell.angle_gamma   90.00
#
_symmetry.space_group_name_H-M   'P 1'
#
loop_
_entity.id
_entity.type
_entity.pdbx_description
1 polymer ?
#
loop_
_entity_poly.entity_id
_entity_poly.type
_entity_poly.pdbx_seq_one_letter_code
_entity_poly.pdbx_strand_id
1 'polypeptide(L)'
;MDEHTKRSYQAKKSKSKGKDTEYHVRDELRKIGYTGCERSAGESKKVDNNKIDIIDTEGRLPVNIQVKNYANTPNYFGIREECTDKSKPFTLIWKRNTIATDNTVAIIPEDFFYKLLDTYTKINKI
;
A
#
# COMPACT_ATOMS: atom_id res chain seq x y z
N MET A 1 -20.85 26.28 9.49
CA MET A 1 -20.88 25.11 8.58
C MET A 1 -21.90 24.12 9.10
N ASP A 2 -22.85 23.72 8.27
CA ASP A 2 -23.87 22.75 8.67
C ASP A 2 -23.29 21.32 8.66
N GLU A 3 -24.05 20.36 9.17
CA GLU A 3 -23.62 18.99 9.35
C GLU A 3 -23.29 18.31 8.01
N HIS A 4 -24.09 18.56 6.98
CA HIS A 4 -23.86 18.00 5.65
C HIS A 4 -22.52 18.50 5.06
N THR A 5 -22.25 19.79 5.16
CA THR A 5 -21.01 20.41 4.65
C THR A 5 -19.79 19.88 5.39
N LYS A 6 -19.89 19.70 6.72
CA LYS A 6 -18.80 19.12 7.54
C LYS A 6 -18.47 17.70 7.09
N ARG A 7 -19.46 16.85 6.86
CA ARG A 7 -19.27 15.48 6.38
C ARG A 7 -18.60 15.43 5.02
N SER A 8 -19.04 16.29 4.09
CA SER A 8 -18.44 16.39 2.75
C SER A 8 -16.97 16.81 2.82
N TYR A 9 -16.65 17.78 3.65
CA TYR A 9 -15.27 18.25 3.85
C TYR A 9 -14.38 17.15 4.39
N GLN A 10 -14.83 16.41 5.40
CA GLN A 10 -14.05 15.31 6.00
C GLN A 10 -13.83 14.17 5.00
N ALA A 11 -14.81 13.83 4.19
CA ALA A 11 -14.67 12.79 3.17
C ALA A 11 -13.62 13.17 2.13
N LYS A 12 -13.61 14.41 1.65
CA LYS A 12 -12.62 14.91 0.69
C LYS A 12 -11.21 14.89 1.28
N LYS A 13 -11.05 15.28 2.55
CA LYS A 13 -9.77 15.29 3.25
C LYS A 13 -9.20 13.87 3.40
N SER A 14 -10.04 12.90 3.75
CA SER A 14 -9.64 11.50 3.89
C SER A 14 -9.18 10.91 2.56
N LYS A 15 -9.89 11.18 1.46
CA LYS A 15 -9.52 10.73 0.12
C LYS A 15 -8.18 11.32 -0.32
N SER A 16 -7.95 12.61 -0.03
CA SER A 16 -6.69 13.28 -0.34
C SER A 16 -5.51 12.64 0.37
N LYS A 17 -5.65 12.33 1.67
CA LYS A 17 -4.59 11.66 2.45
C LYS A 17 -4.26 10.28 1.90
N GLY A 18 -5.27 9.49 1.56
CA GLY A 18 -5.08 8.17 0.97
C GLY A 18 -4.34 8.24 -0.35
N LYS A 19 -4.75 9.17 -1.21
CA LYS A 19 -4.13 9.41 -2.51
C LYS A 19 -2.67 9.82 -2.36
N ASP A 20 -2.36 10.71 -1.43
CA ASP A 20 -1.00 11.19 -1.20
C ASP A 20 -0.08 10.05 -0.74
N THR A 21 -0.56 9.15 0.12
CA THR A 21 0.21 8.00 0.56
C THR A 21 0.45 7.02 -0.58
N GLU A 22 -0.55 6.78 -1.42
CA GLU A 22 -0.41 5.92 -2.60
C GLU A 22 0.64 6.48 -3.56
N TYR A 23 0.66 7.79 -3.82
CA TYR A 23 1.68 8.42 -4.64
C TYR A 23 3.07 8.29 -4.03
N HIS A 24 3.17 8.44 -2.71
CA HIS A 24 4.44 8.27 -2.01
C HIS A 24 5.00 6.85 -2.20
N VAL A 25 4.16 5.83 -2.00
CA VAL A 25 4.55 4.43 -2.18
C VAL A 25 4.99 4.18 -3.62
N ARG A 26 4.20 4.66 -4.60
CA ARG A 26 4.56 4.56 -6.02
C ARG A 26 5.94 5.14 -6.29
N ASP A 27 6.20 6.34 -5.77
CA ASP A 27 7.45 7.05 -6.04
C ASP A 27 8.65 6.33 -5.39
N GLU A 28 8.48 5.79 -4.20
CA GLU A 28 9.53 4.99 -3.55
C GLU A 28 9.84 3.71 -4.35
N LEU A 29 8.82 3.04 -4.87
CA LEU A 29 9.01 1.86 -5.70
C LEU A 29 9.75 2.20 -6.99
N ARG A 30 9.40 3.32 -7.63
CA ARG A 30 10.09 3.78 -8.84
C ARG A 30 11.56 4.08 -8.59
N LYS A 31 11.89 4.65 -7.43
CA LYS A 31 13.29 4.95 -7.06
C LYS A 31 14.16 3.70 -6.98
N ILE A 32 13.59 2.57 -6.57
CA ILE A 32 14.35 1.31 -6.44
C ILE A 32 14.29 0.45 -7.70
N GLY A 33 13.69 0.96 -8.78
CA GLY A 33 13.74 0.29 -10.07
C GLY A 33 12.43 -0.21 -10.64
N TYR A 34 11.32 -0.13 -9.88
CA TYR A 34 10.00 -0.51 -10.38
C TYR A 34 9.36 0.66 -11.11
N THR A 35 9.93 1.02 -12.25
CA THR A 35 9.55 2.24 -12.99
C THR A 35 8.15 2.20 -13.58
N GLY A 36 7.56 1.01 -13.74
CA GLY A 36 6.21 0.82 -14.25
C GLY A 36 5.10 0.90 -13.19
N CYS A 37 5.45 1.21 -11.95
CA CYS A 37 4.44 1.28 -10.89
C CYS A 37 3.53 2.49 -11.03
N GLU A 38 2.20 2.24 -10.91
CA GLU A 38 1.14 3.24 -11.01
C GLU A 38 0.07 2.96 -9.95
N ARG A 39 -0.75 3.97 -9.64
CA ARG A 39 -1.93 3.79 -8.79
C ARG A 39 -3.01 3.06 -9.58
N SER A 40 -3.61 2.03 -8.99
CA SER A 40 -4.67 1.26 -9.64
C SER A 40 -5.92 2.07 -9.94
N ALA A 41 -6.26 3.02 -9.09
CA ALA A 41 -7.45 3.86 -9.23
C ALA A 41 -7.46 4.65 -10.56
N GLY A 42 -6.26 4.94 -11.11
CA GLY A 42 -6.13 5.64 -12.38
C GLY A 42 -6.04 4.72 -13.59
N GLU A 43 -5.86 3.40 -13.38
CA GLU A 43 -5.54 2.46 -14.46
C GLU A 43 -6.63 1.44 -14.73
N SER A 44 -7.23 0.81 -13.70
CA SER A 44 -8.15 -0.30 -13.90
C SER A 44 -9.11 -0.48 -12.73
N LYS A 45 -10.42 -0.44 -13.02
CA LYS A 45 -11.46 -0.77 -12.05
C LYS A 45 -11.35 -2.20 -11.55
N LYS A 46 -10.96 -3.13 -12.42
CA LYS A 46 -10.82 -4.55 -12.06
C LYS A 46 -9.75 -4.73 -10.99
N VAL A 47 -8.60 -4.10 -11.18
CA VAL A 47 -7.50 -4.18 -10.21
C VAL A 47 -7.88 -3.47 -8.90
N ASP A 48 -8.54 -2.31 -8.99
CA ASP A 48 -9.03 -1.57 -7.82
C ASP A 48 -10.05 -2.40 -7.04
N ASN A 49 -10.95 -3.13 -7.73
CA ASN A 49 -11.94 -4.01 -7.10
C ASN A 49 -11.26 -5.21 -6.40
N ASN A 50 -10.07 -5.59 -6.82
CA ASN A 50 -9.27 -6.62 -6.17
C ASN A 50 -8.54 -6.10 -4.93
N LYS A 51 -8.72 -4.84 -4.58
CA LYS A 51 -8.10 -4.19 -3.41
C LYS A 51 -6.58 -4.13 -3.51
N ILE A 52 -6.07 -3.92 -4.73
CA ILE A 52 -4.65 -3.68 -5.00
C ILE A 52 -4.53 -2.21 -5.39
N ASP A 53 -3.82 -1.41 -4.59
CA ASP A 53 -3.72 0.03 -4.80
C ASP A 53 -2.58 0.44 -5.72
N ILE A 54 -1.53 -0.38 -5.82
CA ILE A 54 -0.37 -0.12 -6.68
C ILE A 54 -0.21 -1.30 -7.64
N ILE A 55 -0.11 -1.00 -8.92
CA ILE A 55 0.15 -1.99 -9.97
C ILE A 55 1.47 -1.68 -10.65
N ASP A 56 2.11 -2.71 -11.20
CA ASP A 56 3.32 -2.54 -12.01
C ASP A 56 2.98 -2.91 -13.45
N THR A 57 2.97 -1.92 -14.34
CA THR A 57 2.65 -2.13 -15.75
C THR A 57 3.66 -3.05 -16.46
N GLU A 58 4.87 -3.20 -15.90
CA GLU A 58 5.89 -4.09 -16.42
C GLU A 58 5.83 -5.50 -15.79
N GLY A 59 4.93 -5.71 -14.82
CA GLY A 59 4.70 -7.00 -14.20
C GLY A 59 5.85 -7.54 -13.35
N ARG A 60 6.74 -6.69 -12.87
CA ARG A 60 7.95 -7.10 -12.14
C ARG A 60 7.79 -7.09 -10.63
N LEU A 61 6.81 -6.35 -10.11
CA LEU A 61 6.61 -6.19 -8.67
C LEU A 61 6.18 -7.53 -8.05
N PRO A 62 6.92 -8.04 -7.04
CA PRO A 62 6.67 -9.37 -6.51
C PRO A 62 5.59 -9.45 -5.43
N VAL A 63 4.92 -8.34 -5.12
CA VAL A 63 3.92 -8.26 -4.05
C VAL A 63 2.66 -7.55 -4.54
N ASN A 64 1.53 -7.83 -3.90
CA ASN A 64 0.31 -7.06 -4.06
C ASN A 64 0.25 -6.03 -2.92
N ILE A 65 0.09 -4.76 -3.25
CA ILE A 65 0.18 -3.67 -2.28
C ILE A 65 -1.17 -2.99 -2.10
N GLN A 66 -1.60 -2.89 -0.85
CA GLN A 66 -2.71 -2.03 -0.45
C GLN A 66 -2.20 -1.01 0.56
N VAL A 67 -2.72 0.20 0.49
CA VAL A 67 -2.32 1.34 1.33
C VAL A 67 -3.48 1.76 2.22
N LYS A 68 -3.22 1.94 3.51
CA LYS A 68 -4.24 2.38 4.47
C LYS A 68 -3.70 3.51 5.35
N ASN A 69 -4.55 4.50 5.57
CA ASN A 69 -4.30 5.60 6.52
C ASN A 69 -5.28 5.44 7.68
N TYR A 70 -4.82 4.78 8.76
CA TYR A 70 -5.65 4.52 9.94
C TYR A 70 -4.97 5.05 11.20
N ALA A 71 -5.76 5.59 12.12
CA ALA A 71 -5.26 6.00 13.43
C ALA A 71 -4.87 4.79 14.29
N ASN A 72 -5.62 3.70 14.16
CA ASN A 72 -5.44 2.47 14.93
C ASN A 72 -4.89 1.36 14.04
N THR A 73 -4.28 0.34 14.67
CA THR A 73 -3.73 -0.82 13.97
C THR A 73 -4.77 -1.47 13.07
N PRO A 74 -4.45 -1.65 11.78
CA PRO A 74 -5.40 -2.27 10.85
C PRO A 74 -5.51 -3.77 11.10
N ASN A 75 -6.65 -4.34 10.70
CA ASN A 75 -6.85 -5.79 10.68
C ASN A 75 -6.25 -6.34 9.37
N TYR A 76 -4.96 -6.67 9.41
CA TYR A 76 -4.23 -7.14 8.23
C TYR A 76 -4.91 -8.35 7.59
N PHE A 77 -5.28 -9.36 8.38
CA PHE A 77 -5.87 -10.58 7.85
C PHE A 77 -7.24 -10.35 7.21
N GLY A 78 -8.06 -9.48 7.81
CA GLY A 78 -9.35 -9.10 7.24
C GLY A 78 -9.19 -8.36 5.91
N ILE A 79 -8.24 -7.43 5.85
CA ILE A 79 -7.95 -6.67 4.63
C ILE A 79 -7.41 -7.59 3.55
N ARG A 80 -6.49 -8.51 3.90
CA ARG A 80 -5.93 -9.48 2.96
C ARG A 80 -7.00 -10.37 2.33
N GLU A 81 -8.01 -10.77 3.11
CA GLU A 81 -9.09 -11.62 2.59
C GLU A 81 -9.93 -10.92 1.53
N GLU A 82 -9.98 -9.59 1.54
CA GLU A 82 -10.68 -8.82 0.52
C GLU A 82 -9.93 -8.79 -0.81
N CYS A 83 -8.64 -9.06 -0.81
CA CYS A 83 -7.82 -9.13 -2.01
C CYS A 83 -8.06 -10.47 -2.70
N THR A 84 -8.65 -10.46 -3.89
CA THR A 84 -9.00 -11.70 -4.61
C THR A 84 -7.81 -12.34 -5.30
N ASP A 85 -6.76 -11.58 -5.62
CA ASP A 85 -5.54 -12.10 -6.22
C ASP A 85 -4.62 -12.64 -5.13
N LYS A 86 -4.54 -13.97 -5.03
CA LYS A 86 -3.70 -14.65 -4.03
C LYS A 86 -2.36 -15.12 -4.61
N SER A 87 -2.00 -14.69 -5.83
CA SER A 87 -0.79 -15.16 -6.51
C SER A 87 0.51 -14.62 -5.95
N LYS A 88 0.45 -13.51 -5.22
CA LYS A 88 1.63 -12.83 -4.66
C LYS A 88 1.44 -12.55 -3.16
N PRO A 89 2.52 -12.42 -2.38
CA PRO A 89 2.41 -12.00 -1.00
C PRO A 89 1.64 -10.68 -0.88
N PHE A 90 0.72 -10.60 0.06
CA PHE A 90 -0.06 -9.39 0.29
C PHE A 90 0.69 -8.48 1.25
N THR A 91 0.96 -7.25 0.80
CA THR A 91 1.66 -6.21 1.57
C THR A 91 0.72 -5.08 1.90
N LEU A 92 0.58 -4.77 3.17
CA LEU A 92 -0.20 -3.63 3.63
C LEU A 92 0.76 -2.52 4.06
N ILE A 93 0.71 -1.40 3.35
CA ILE A 93 1.43 -0.20 3.76
C ILE A 93 0.48 0.60 4.64
N TRP A 94 0.80 0.70 5.92
CA TRP A 94 -0.03 1.39 6.90
C TRP A 94 0.64 2.67 7.36
N LYS A 95 -0.02 3.79 7.09
CA LYS A 95 0.38 5.09 7.60
C LYS A 95 -0.51 5.43 8.79
N ARG A 96 0.11 5.60 9.95
CA ARG A 96 -0.58 5.97 11.18
C ARG A 96 -0.75 7.48 11.21
N ASN A 97 -1.95 7.97 10.91
CA ASN A 97 -2.20 9.39 10.64
C ASN A 97 -2.24 10.27 11.89
N THR A 98 -2.03 9.72 13.10
CA THR A 98 -1.97 10.47 14.36
C THR A 98 -0.56 10.86 14.76
N ILE A 99 0.47 10.38 14.04
CA ILE A 99 1.89 10.63 14.32
C ILE A 99 2.52 11.29 13.09
N ALA A 100 3.26 12.38 13.28
CA ALA A 100 3.78 13.18 12.18
C ALA A 100 5.00 12.55 11.47
N THR A 101 5.82 11.78 12.17
CA THR A 101 7.05 11.17 11.62
C THR A 101 7.15 9.70 12.00
N ASP A 102 7.93 8.92 11.22
CA ASP A 102 8.11 7.48 11.44
C ASP A 102 6.77 6.76 11.62
N ASN A 103 5.81 7.12 10.77
CA ASN A 103 4.42 6.73 10.93
C ASN A 103 3.94 5.71 9.92
N THR A 104 4.84 5.23 9.04
CA THR A 104 4.46 4.32 7.95
C THR A 104 5.27 3.04 8.04
N VAL A 105 4.58 1.90 8.01
CA VAL A 105 5.20 0.57 8.08
C VAL A 105 4.62 -0.32 6.99
N ALA A 106 5.37 -1.37 6.64
CA ALA A 106 4.90 -2.41 5.75
C ALA A 106 4.62 -3.66 6.57
N ILE A 107 3.40 -4.21 6.43
CA ILE A 107 3.01 -5.47 7.08
C ILE A 107 3.01 -6.53 5.99
N ILE A 108 3.84 -7.58 6.16
CA ILE A 108 4.07 -8.62 5.16
C ILE A 108 3.96 -10.01 5.80
N PRO A 109 3.72 -11.07 5.00
CA PRO A 109 3.75 -12.43 5.52
C PRO A 109 5.13 -12.78 6.08
N GLU A 110 5.14 -13.61 7.14
CA GLU A 110 6.38 -14.01 7.81
C GLU A 110 7.36 -14.69 6.86
N ASP A 111 6.89 -15.61 6.03
CA ASP A 111 7.74 -16.33 5.07
C ASP A 111 8.37 -15.39 4.04
N PHE A 112 7.65 -14.38 3.60
CA PHE A 112 8.17 -13.38 2.68
C PHE A 112 9.27 -12.54 3.35
N PHE A 113 9.07 -12.18 4.61
CA PHE A 113 10.07 -11.45 5.40
C PHE A 113 11.40 -12.20 5.41
N TYR A 114 11.38 -13.52 5.67
CA TYR A 114 12.60 -14.33 5.68
C TYR A 114 13.25 -14.43 4.30
N LYS A 115 12.46 -14.49 3.24
CA LYS A 115 13.01 -14.48 1.87
C LYS A 115 13.74 -13.17 1.58
N LEU A 116 13.19 -12.05 2.02
CA LEU A 116 13.84 -10.74 1.87
C LEU A 116 15.15 -10.68 2.64
N LEU A 117 15.17 -11.18 3.89
CA LEU A 117 16.39 -11.22 4.69
C LEU A 117 17.45 -12.11 4.05
N ASP A 118 17.07 -13.27 3.56
CA ASP A 118 17.98 -14.22 2.91
C ASP A 118 18.62 -13.57 1.67
N THR A 119 17.81 -12.93 0.83
CA THR A 119 18.30 -12.22 -0.35
C THR A 119 19.25 -11.08 0.02
N TYR A 120 18.87 -10.29 1.01
CA TYR A 120 19.69 -9.17 1.49
C TYR A 120 21.06 -9.66 1.98
N THR A 121 21.07 -10.73 2.77
CA THR A 121 22.29 -11.30 3.32
C THR A 121 23.22 -11.80 2.21
N LYS A 122 22.68 -12.52 1.22
CA LYS A 122 23.46 -13.03 0.08
C LYS A 122 24.10 -11.92 -0.74
N ILE A 123 23.33 -10.87 -1.03
CA ILE A 123 23.81 -9.74 -1.82
C ILE A 123 24.90 -8.99 -1.07
N ASN A 124 24.74 -8.81 0.23
CA ASN A 124 25.68 -8.05 1.06
C ASN A 124 26.78 -8.91 1.67
N LYS A 125 26.79 -10.21 1.43
CA LYS A 125 27.80 -11.16 1.94
C LYS A 125 27.96 -11.12 3.46
N ILE A 126 26.84 -10.97 4.18
CA ILE A 126 26.82 -10.91 5.64
C ILE A 126 26.71 -12.33 6.20
#